data_d2610379feb34079eda4c5256d352b69
#
_entry.id   d2610379feb34079eda4c5256d352b69
#
_cell.length_a   1.000
_cell.length_b   1.000
_cell.length_c   1.000
_cell.angle_alpha   90.00
_cell.angle_beta   90.00
_cell.angle_gamma   90.00
#
_symmetry.space_group_name_H-M   'P 1'
#
loop_
_entity.id
_entity.type
_entity.pdbx_description
1 polymer ?
#
loop_
_entity_poly.entity_id
_entity_poly.type
_entity_poly.pdbx_seq_one_letter_code
_entity_poly.pdbx_strand_id
1 'polypeptide(L)'
;MKRTKIKELWTNASAFDAQRITVCGWARTIRDMKNFGFLELNDGSAFKGLQVVLEREKITNYDEIVRQNVGAAFIAEGTLVLTPDAPQPFELKAETVTVEGVSSPDYPLQKKRHSVEYLRTIQHLRPRTNLFSAAFRVRSAAAAAVHEFFQSRGFVYVNTPIITGSDCEGAGEMFQVTTLDIDNPPRTPDGKIDYSKDFFGKRTSLTVSGQLTAENFAMAFGDVYTFGPTFRAENSNTQRHAAEFWMIEPEMAFCDLDGDLVVMEEMVKYIISAVLEKCPQEIEFFTKFVDKGLRERLEHVRDSAFGRVTYTEAVELLQKSGKEFDYPVSWGVDLQTEHERYLTEEIFKRPLFVTDYPKEIKAFYMRLNDDGKTVAAADCLVPGIGEIIGGSQREERLDLLTARMAELGLNEEDYWWYLDLRRYGSCRHAGFGLGFERMVMYLTGISNIRDVELHPRTVGNADF
;
A
#
# COMPACT_ATOMS: atom_id res chain seq x y z
N MET A 1 2.31 -25.56 23.57
CA MET A 1 3.02 -24.63 24.46
C MET A 1 2.26 -23.31 24.49
N LYS A 2 1.94 -22.79 25.68
CA LYS A 2 1.37 -21.43 25.85
C LYS A 2 2.54 -20.46 25.94
N ARG A 3 2.65 -19.55 24.97
CA ARG A 3 3.70 -18.51 24.94
C ARG A 3 3.10 -17.12 25.14
N THR A 4 3.80 -16.25 25.83
CA THR A 4 3.49 -14.83 25.95
C THR A 4 4.09 -14.07 24.77
N LYS A 5 3.28 -13.25 24.08
CA LYS A 5 3.77 -12.41 22.97
C LYS A 5 4.47 -11.17 23.53
N ILE A 6 5.59 -10.77 22.92
CA ILE A 6 6.32 -9.56 23.31
C ILE A 6 5.42 -8.32 23.21
N LYS A 7 4.47 -8.27 22.26
CA LYS A 7 3.48 -7.19 22.16
C LYS A 7 2.65 -7.04 23.45
N GLU A 8 2.26 -8.15 24.09
CA GLU A 8 1.48 -8.10 25.33
C GLU A 8 2.27 -7.42 26.45
N LEU A 9 3.58 -7.66 26.51
CA LEU A 9 4.48 -7.01 27.49
C LEU A 9 4.61 -5.51 27.22
N TRP A 10 4.74 -5.09 25.96
CA TRP A 10 4.78 -3.66 25.61
C TRP A 10 3.45 -2.94 25.85
N THR A 11 2.34 -3.68 25.81
CA THR A 11 1.00 -3.11 26.05
C THR A 11 0.70 -2.97 27.55
N ASN A 12 1.07 -3.97 28.36
CA ASN A 12 0.78 -3.99 29.80
C ASN A 12 1.77 -4.87 30.56
N ALA A 13 3.04 -4.40 30.69
CA ALA A 13 4.07 -5.14 31.39
C ALA A 13 3.74 -5.40 32.88
N SER A 14 3.02 -4.47 33.52
CA SER A 14 2.66 -4.60 34.95
C SER A 14 1.78 -5.82 35.25
N ALA A 15 0.99 -6.26 34.28
CA ALA A 15 0.19 -7.49 34.45
C ALA A 15 1.05 -8.77 34.50
N PHE A 16 2.31 -8.69 34.10
CA PHE A 16 3.25 -9.81 34.05
C PHE A 16 4.38 -9.69 35.08
N ASP A 17 4.42 -8.62 35.88
CA ASP A 17 5.47 -8.41 36.86
C ASP A 17 5.55 -9.56 37.85
N ALA A 18 6.75 -10.04 38.12
CA ALA A 18 7.07 -11.20 38.93
C ALA A 18 6.41 -12.52 38.50
N GLN A 19 5.81 -12.56 37.30
CA GLN A 19 5.24 -13.79 36.74
C GLN A 19 6.26 -14.58 35.93
N ARG A 20 6.18 -15.89 36.03
CA ARG A 20 6.92 -16.80 35.16
C ARG A 20 6.22 -16.87 33.80
N ILE A 21 6.95 -16.52 32.73
CA ILE A 21 6.44 -16.52 31.35
C ILE A 21 7.38 -17.29 30.43
N THR A 22 6.84 -17.73 29.29
CA THR A 22 7.58 -18.33 28.18
C THR A 22 7.49 -17.42 26.98
N VAL A 23 8.65 -17.03 26.42
CA VAL A 23 8.77 -16.25 25.20
C VAL A 23 9.61 -17.02 24.18
N CYS A 24 9.14 -17.04 22.92
CA CYS A 24 9.84 -17.66 21.80
C CYS A 24 10.17 -16.57 20.78
N GLY A 25 11.32 -16.65 20.12
CA GLY A 25 11.67 -15.66 19.10
C GLY A 25 13.08 -15.84 18.57
N TRP A 26 13.53 -14.86 17.81
CA TRP A 26 14.84 -14.85 17.17
C TRP A 26 15.76 -13.81 17.81
N ALA A 27 17.03 -14.19 17.99
CA ALA A 27 18.05 -13.28 18.51
C ALA A 27 18.29 -12.09 17.57
N ARG A 28 18.15 -10.89 18.09
CA ARG A 28 18.60 -9.64 17.48
C ARG A 28 20.02 -9.28 17.87
N THR A 29 20.33 -9.47 19.14
CA THR A 29 21.70 -9.31 19.67
C THR A 29 21.95 -10.35 20.77
N ILE A 30 23.19 -10.81 20.88
CA ILE A 30 23.67 -11.63 21.97
C ILE A 30 24.96 -10.98 22.50
N ARG A 31 25.08 -10.80 23.82
CA ARG A 31 26.24 -10.17 24.47
C ARG A 31 26.65 -11.00 25.68
N ASP A 32 27.88 -11.47 25.69
CA ASP A 32 28.52 -12.13 26.86
C ASP A 32 29.27 -11.09 27.70
N MET A 33 28.95 -11.02 28.99
CA MET A 33 29.58 -10.13 29.98
C MET A 33 30.30 -10.93 31.11
N LYS A 34 30.76 -12.12 30.80
CA LYS A 34 31.44 -13.09 31.69
C LYS A 34 30.52 -13.77 32.70
N ASN A 35 29.98 -13.03 33.70
CA ASN A 35 29.11 -13.59 34.73
C ASN A 35 27.63 -13.62 34.32
N PHE A 36 27.23 -12.79 33.37
CA PHE A 36 25.88 -12.73 32.82
C PHE A 36 25.93 -12.38 31.35
N GLY A 37 24.86 -12.65 30.66
CA GLY A 37 24.67 -12.32 29.24
C GLY A 37 23.35 -11.66 28.99
N PHE A 38 23.25 -10.99 27.85
CA PHE A 38 22.02 -10.39 27.38
C PHE A 38 21.67 -10.97 25.99
N LEU A 39 20.45 -11.47 25.89
CA LEU A 39 19.85 -11.89 24.63
C LEU A 39 18.66 -10.95 24.32
N GLU A 40 18.78 -10.17 23.28
CA GLU A 40 17.62 -9.43 22.75
C GLU A 40 16.82 -10.34 21.84
N LEU A 41 15.61 -10.69 22.26
CA LEU A 41 14.72 -11.60 21.58
C LEU A 41 13.57 -10.83 20.94
N ASN A 42 13.25 -11.14 19.70
CA ASN A 42 12.09 -10.60 18.98
C ASN A 42 11.25 -11.73 18.42
N ASP A 43 9.97 -11.77 18.80
CA ASP A 43 9.00 -12.80 18.37
C ASP A 43 8.19 -12.41 17.14
N GLY A 44 8.48 -11.25 16.55
CA GLY A 44 7.72 -10.70 15.45
C GLY A 44 6.41 -10.02 15.84
N SER A 45 5.92 -10.11 17.08
CA SER A 45 4.64 -9.50 17.49
C SER A 45 4.75 -8.00 17.79
N ALA A 46 5.95 -7.48 18.12
CA ALA A 46 6.23 -6.08 18.39
C ALA A 46 7.45 -5.59 17.59
N PHE A 47 7.56 -4.28 17.37
CA PHE A 47 8.73 -3.69 16.73
C PHE A 47 9.97 -3.79 17.63
N LYS A 48 9.85 -3.38 18.90
CA LYS A 48 10.89 -3.54 19.91
C LYS A 48 10.90 -4.96 20.45
N GLY A 49 12.10 -5.50 20.73
CA GLY A 49 12.29 -6.81 21.33
C GLY A 49 12.10 -6.85 22.84
N LEU A 50 12.46 -7.98 23.43
CA LEU A 50 12.54 -8.23 24.87
C LEU A 50 14.00 -8.54 25.22
N GLN A 51 14.53 -7.87 26.23
CA GLN A 51 15.82 -8.24 26.81
C GLN A 51 15.65 -9.44 27.74
N VAL A 52 16.38 -10.50 27.46
CA VAL A 52 16.50 -11.69 28.31
C VAL A 52 17.86 -11.65 29.02
N VAL A 53 17.85 -11.69 30.35
CA VAL A 53 19.05 -11.69 31.16
C VAL A 53 19.41 -13.14 31.51
N LEU A 54 20.63 -13.52 31.18
CA LEU A 54 21.19 -14.84 31.38
C LEU A 54 22.23 -14.77 32.51
N GLU A 55 21.99 -15.43 33.64
CA GLU A 55 22.96 -15.56 34.70
C GLU A 55 23.75 -16.85 34.49
N ARG A 56 25.08 -16.75 34.32
CA ARG A 56 25.94 -17.92 33.98
C ARG A 56 25.82 -19.07 34.96
N GLU A 57 25.68 -18.76 36.24
CA GLU A 57 25.57 -19.77 37.30
C GLU A 57 24.24 -20.50 37.33
N LYS A 58 23.17 -19.91 36.72
CA LYS A 58 21.82 -20.48 36.71
C LYS A 58 21.48 -21.19 35.40
N ILE A 59 22.06 -20.76 34.30
CA ILE A 59 21.77 -21.31 32.96
C ILE A 59 22.78 -22.40 32.62
N THR A 60 22.34 -23.64 32.60
CA THR A 60 23.21 -24.81 32.41
C THR A 60 23.93 -24.84 31.05
N ASN A 61 23.29 -24.32 30.00
CA ASN A 61 23.82 -24.25 28.63
C ASN A 61 24.22 -22.83 28.22
N TYR A 62 24.65 -22.00 29.19
CA TYR A 62 25.03 -20.62 28.95
C TYR A 62 26.03 -20.43 27.80
N ASP A 63 27.09 -21.24 27.78
CA ASP A 63 28.14 -21.17 26.75
C ASP A 63 27.65 -21.57 25.36
N GLU A 64 26.67 -22.44 25.27
CA GLU A 64 26.01 -22.76 24.01
C GLU A 64 25.21 -21.54 23.49
N ILE A 65 24.42 -20.88 24.35
CA ILE A 65 23.58 -19.76 24.02
C ILE A 65 24.40 -18.56 23.52
N VAL A 66 25.46 -18.17 24.28
CA VAL A 66 26.23 -16.97 23.95
C VAL A 66 27.10 -17.13 22.70
N ARG A 67 27.34 -18.37 22.24
CA ARG A 67 28.03 -18.69 20.98
C ARG A 67 27.14 -18.68 19.78
N GLN A 68 25.79 -18.56 19.94
CA GLN A 68 24.88 -18.52 18.80
C GLN A 68 25.03 -17.21 18.02
N ASN A 69 24.73 -17.29 16.73
CA ASN A 69 24.69 -16.13 15.86
C ASN A 69 23.33 -15.39 15.95
N VAL A 70 23.34 -14.12 15.54
CA VAL A 70 22.11 -13.36 15.28
C VAL A 70 21.21 -14.16 14.33
N GLY A 71 19.90 -14.13 14.57
CA GLY A 71 18.93 -14.90 13.81
C GLY A 71 18.66 -16.30 14.33
N ALA A 72 19.44 -16.82 15.30
CA ALA A 72 19.12 -18.08 15.97
C ALA A 72 17.79 -17.99 16.70
N ALA A 73 17.05 -19.08 16.73
CA ALA A 73 15.73 -19.17 17.39
C ALA A 73 15.89 -19.71 18.82
N PHE A 74 15.14 -19.11 19.75
CA PHE A 74 15.19 -19.46 21.16
C PHE A 74 13.81 -19.59 21.78
N ILE A 75 13.70 -20.46 22.78
CA ILE A 75 12.61 -20.51 23.76
C ILE A 75 13.23 -20.10 25.11
N ALA A 76 12.75 -19.01 25.69
CA ALA A 76 13.21 -18.52 27.00
C ALA A 76 12.06 -18.57 28.00
N GLU A 77 12.30 -19.22 29.15
CA GLU A 77 11.39 -19.24 30.28
C GLU A 77 12.07 -18.56 31.47
N GLY A 78 11.31 -17.78 32.20
CA GLY A 78 11.81 -17.06 33.35
C GLY A 78 10.81 -16.10 33.95
N THR A 79 11.27 -15.30 34.90
CA THR A 79 10.44 -14.33 35.60
C THR A 79 10.59 -12.96 34.95
N LEU A 80 9.46 -12.32 34.55
CA LEU A 80 9.47 -10.93 34.12
C LEU A 80 9.68 -10.00 35.29
N VAL A 81 10.52 -8.99 35.09
CA VAL A 81 10.84 -7.97 36.10
C VAL A 81 10.71 -6.59 35.47
N LEU A 82 10.00 -5.71 36.17
CA LEU A 82 9.92 -4.30 35.76
C LEU A 82 11.22 -3.57 36.04
N THR A 83 11.68 -2.75 35.10
CA THR A 83 12.92 -1.96 35.19
C THR A 83 12.63 -0.51 34.75
N PRO A 84 11.80 0.25 35.50
CA PRO A 84 11.28 1.54 35.07
C PRO A 84 12.37 2.59 34.80
N ASP A 85 13.50 2.49 35.48
CA ASP A 85 14.64 3.43 35.37
C ASP A 85 15.66 3.02 34.28
N ALA A 86 15.46 1.86 33.65
CA ALA A 86 16.30 1.38 32.54
C ALA A 86 15.78 1.82 31.17
N PRO A 87 16.65 1.82 30.12
CA PRO A 87 16.24 2.11 28.76
C PRO A 87 15.12 1.18 28.23
N GLN A 88 15.03 -0.03 28.76
CA GLN A 88 13.95 -0.97 28.53
C GLN A 88 13.15 -1.13 29.83
N PRO A 89 11.81 -0.90 29.83
CA PRO A 89 11.03 -0.80 31.06
C PRO A 89 10.77 -2.14 31.76
N PHE A 90 11.19 -3.25 31.18
CA PHE A 90 11.08 -4.61 31.71
C PHE A 90 12.14 -5.52 31.08
N GLU A 91 12.46 -6.60 31.76
CA GLU A 91 13.36 -7.66 31.28
C GLU A 91 12.89 -9.03 31.75
N LEU A 92 13.26 -10.09 31.03
CA LEU A 92 13.04 -11.47 31.43
C LEU A 92 14.30 -12.00 32.12
N LYS A 93 14.25 -12.32 33.41
CA LYS A 93 15.30 -13.07 34.10
C LYS A 93 15.11 -14.55 33.77
N ALA A 94 15.96 -15.07 32.90
CA ALA A 94 15.85 -16.43 32.43
C ALA A 94 16.15 -17.45 33.49
N GLU A 95 15.34 -18.52 33.54
CA GLU A 95 15.55 -19.73 34.32
C GLU A 95 16.01 -20.87 33.42
N THR A 96 15.40 -20.96 32.23
CA THR A 96 15.80 -21.92 31.19
C THR A 96 15.79 -21.24 29.83
N VAL A 97 16.76 -21.59 28.98
CA VAL A 97 16.77 -21.13 27.57
C VAL A 97 17.15 -22.29 26.67
N THR A 98 16.31 -22.59 25.72
CA THR A 98 16.54 -23.63 24.72
C THR A 98 16.92 -23.00 23.39
N VAL A 99 17.97 -23.51 22.77
CA VAL A 99 18.30 -23.19 21.37
C VAL A 99 17.39 -24.06 20.50
N GLU A 100 16.34 -23.46 19.93
CA GLU A 100 15.37 -24.14 19.07
C GLU A 100 15.91 -24.33 17.65
N GLY A 101 16.64 -23.34 17.16
CA GLY A 101 17.25 -23.37 15.84
C GLY A 101 18.53 -22.56 15.78
N VAL A 102 19.60 -23.15 15.30
CA VAL A 102 20.88 -22.47 15.14
C VAL A 102 20.88 -21.56 13.92
N SER A 103 21.67 -20.49 13.95
CA SER A 103 21.93 -19.65 12.78
C SER A 103 23.34 -19.86 12.28
N SER A 104 23.48 -20.16 10.99
CA SER A 104 24.78 -20.38 10.37
C SER A 104 25.69 -19.15 10.44
N PRO A 105 27.03 -19.31 10.54
CA PRO A 105 27.98 -18.19 10.56
C PRO A 105 27.93 -17.29 9.32
N ASP A 106 27.45 -17.79 8.19
CA ASP A 106 27.28 -17.05 6.93
C ASP A 106 25.94 -16.30 6.83
N TYR A 107 25.14 -16.26 7.92
CA TYR A 107 23.91 -15.50 7.96
C TYR A 107 24.14 -14.05 7.49
N PRO A 108 23.45 -13.59 6.41
CA PRO A 108 23.84 -12.37 5.71
C PRO A 108 23.51 -11.09 6.49
N LEU A 109 22.52 -11.12 7.40
CA LEU A 109 22.09 -9.97 8.19
C LEU A 109 22.92 -9.85 9.48
N GLN A 110 24.23 -9.67 9.32
CA GLN A 110 25.14 -9.45 10.44
C GLN A 110 24.89 -8.08 11.09
N LYS A 111 25.45 -7.86 12.30
CA LYS A 111 25.33 -6.63 13.10
C LYS A 111 26.10 -5.46 12.45
N LYS A 112 25.64 -5.03 11.26
CA LYS A 112 26.14 -3.87 10.53
C LYS A 112 24.99 -3.22 9.77
N ARG A 113 25.19 -1.99 9.29
CA ARG A 113 24.24 -1.34 8.40
C ARG A 113 24.27 -2.01 7.02
N HIS A 114 23.11 -2.39 6.51
CA HIS A 114 22.94 -2.90 5.16
C HIS A 114 22.26 -1.84 4.29
N SER A 115 22.69 -1.71 3.03
CA SER A 115 22.00 -0.83 2.09
C SER A 115 20.68 -1.47 1.65
N VAL A 116 19.75 -0.63 1.21
CA VAL A 116 18.44 -1.10 0.73
C VAL A 116 18.59 -1.93 -0.54
N GLU A 117 19.54 -1.56 -1.42
CA GLU A 117 19.89 -2.29 -2.64
C GLU A 117 20.34 -3.71 -2.33
N TYR A 118 21.22 -3.88 -1.35
CA TYR A 118 21.63 -5.21 -0.90
C TYR A 118 20.45 -5.99 -0.34
N LEU A 119 19.59 -5.37 0.46
CA LEU A 119 18.43 -6.04 1.04
C LEU A 119 17.41 -6.49 -0.02
N ARG A 120 17.38 -5.85 -1.18
CA ARG A 120 16.58 -6.31 -2.32
C ARG A 120 17.09 -7.61 -2.92
N THR A 121 18.38 -7.93 -2.79
CA THR A 121 18.94 -9.22 -3.27
C THR A 121 18.65 -10.39 -2.33
N ILE A 122 18.21 -10.11 -1.11
CA ILE A 122 17.85 -11.11 -0.08
C ILE A 122 16.45 -10.83 0.49
N GLN A 123 15.48 -10.64 -0.39
CA GLN A 123 14.12 -10.20 -0.05
C GLN A 123 13.45 -11.07 1.02
N HIS A 124 13.66 -12.39 0.98
CA HIS A 124 13.15 -13.38 1.94
C HIS A 124 13.68 -13.18 3.38
N LEU A 125 14.82 -12.51 3.55
CA LEU A 125 15.40 -12.20 4.87
C LEU A 125 15.21 -10.75 5.31
N ARG A 126 14.97 -9.83 4.38
CA ARG A 126 14.86 -8.39 4.70
C ARG A 126 13.80 -8.04 5.76
N PRO A 127 12.68 -8.79 5.93
CA PRO A 127 11.73 -8.53 7.02
C PRO A 127 12.34 -8.63 8.43
N ARG A 128 13.48 -9.29 8.56
CA ARG A 128 14.21 -9.39 9.83
C ARG A 128 15.00 -8.13 10.18
N THR A 129 15.07 -7.13 9.28
CA THR A 129 15.70 -5.82 9.56
C THR A 129 14.68 -4.85 10.17
N ASN A 130 15.15 -3.83 10.89
CA ASN A 130 14.27 -2.86 11.51
C ASN A 130 13.46 -2.09 10.47
N LEU A 131 14.07 -1.68 9.35
CA LEU A 131 13.40 -0.93 8.30
C LEU A 131 12.20 -1.70 7.75
N PHE A 132 12.41 -2.93 7.31
CA PHE A 132 11.35 -3.72 6.68
C PHE A 132 10.36 -4.31 7.69
N SER A 133 10.82 -4.62 8.92
CA SER A 133 9.91 -4.97 10.01
C SER A 133 8.93 -3.84 10.30
N ALA A 134 9.41 -2.60 10.39
CA ALA A 134 8.55 -1.43 10.58
C ALA A 134 7.62 -1.21 9.38
N ALA A 135 8.14 -1.27 8.13
CA ALA A 135 7.36 -1.05 6.93
C ALA A 135 6.18 -2.03 6.80
N PHE A 136 6.44 -3.33 7.00
CA PHE A 136 5.40 -4.34 6.87
C PHE A 136 4.39 -4.35 8.03
N ARG A 137 4.77 -3.83 9.22
CA ARG A 137 3.83 -3.59 10.31
C ARG A 137 2.88 -2.44 10.00
N VAL A 138 3.43 -1.32 9.50
CA VAL A 138 2.62 -0.18 9.04
C VAL A 138 1.71 -0.62 7.89
N ARG A 139 2.22 -1.36 6.90
CA ARG A 139 1.41 -1.93 5.81
C ARG A 139 0.24 -2.76 6.35
N SER A 140 0.50 -3.65 7.30
CA SER A 140 -0.55 -4.50 7.92
C SER A 140 -1.60 -3.66 8.67
N ALA A 141 -1.17 -2.67 9.45
CA ALA A 141 -2.08 -1.78 10.18
C ALA A 141 -2.92 -0.91 9.23
N ALA A 142 -2.32 -0.39 8.16
CA ALA A 142 -3.00 0.38 7.14
C ALA A 142 -4.05 -0.47 6.39
N ALA A 143 -3.72 -1.71 6.02
CA ALA A 143 -4.68 -2.62 5.37
C ALA A 143 -5.90 -2.91 6.26
N ALA A 144 -5.68 -3.16 7.55
CA ALA A 144 -6.78 -3.33 8.50
C ALA A 144 -7.62 -2.05 8.63
N ALA A 145 -6.99 -0.87 8.64
CA ALA A 145 -7.68 0.41 8.72
C ALA A 145 -8.55 0.68 7.49
N VAL A 146 -8.13 0.27 6.29
CA VAL A 146 -8.95 0.36 5.07
C VAL A 146 -10.26 -0.41 5.24
N HIS A 147 -10.19 -1.68 5.65
CA HIS A 147 -11.39 -2.50 5.87
C HIS A 147 -12.27 -1.92 6.99
N GLU A 148 -11.66 -1.48 8.09
CA GLU A 148 -12.38 -0.88 9.23
C GLU A 148 -13.10 0.40 8.82
N PHE A 149 -12.47 1.26 8.01
CA PHE A 149 -13.07 2.48 7.49
C PHE A 149 -14.34 2.22 6.68
N PHE A 150 -14.25 1.36 5.67
CA PHE A 150 -15.38 1.12 4.78
C PHE A 150 -16.49 0.31 5.46
N GLN A 151 -16.17 -0.76 6.18
CA GLN A 151 -17.19 -1.60 6.81
C GLN A 151 -17.93 -0.89 7.94
N SER A 152 -17.27 -0.03 8.71
CA SER A 152 -17.94 0.77 9.74
C SER A 152 -18.94 1.79 9.17
N ARG A 153 -18.82 2.10 7.88
CA ARG A 153 -19.74 2.98 7.12
C ARG A 153 -20.80 2.22 6.33
N GLY A 154 -20.84 0.89 6.44
CA GLY A 154 -21.82 0.05 5.76
C GLY A 154 -21.47 -0.32 4.32
N PHE A 155 -20.27 -0.02 3.84
CA PHE A 155 -19.82 -0.46 2.52
C PHE A 155 -19.70 -1.97 2.46
N VAL A 156 -20.10 -2.56 1.35
CA VAL A 156 -19.93 -3.99 1.07
C VAL A 156 -18.59 -4.24 0.38
N TYR A 157 -17.77 -5.12 0.95
CA TYR A 157 -16.54 -5.56 0.31
C TYR A 157 -16.84 -6.55 -0.82
N VAL A 158 -16.35 -6.26 -2.03
CA VAL A 158 -16.54 -7.10 -3.21
C VAL A 158 -15.20 -7.54 -3.80
N ASN A 159 -15.09 -8.82 -4.14
CA ASN A 159 -13.90 -9.38 -4.77
C ASN A 159 -14.06 -9.36 -6.29
N THR A 160 -13.46 -8.37 -6.94
CA THR A 160 -13.45 -8.30 -8.38
C THR A 160 -12.48 -9.33 -8.98
N PRO A 161 -12.82 -9.95 -10.12
CA PRO A 161 -11.94 -10.91 -10.77
C PRO A 161 -10.61 -10.29 -11.22
N ILE A 162 -9.50 -10.97 -10.98
CA ILE A 162 -8.18 -10.54 -11.45
C ILE A 162 -7.90 -10.97 -12.89
N ILE A 163 -8.62 -11.97 -13.42
CA ILE A 163 -8.57 -12.36 -14.83
C ILE A 163 -9.79 -11.73 -15.52
N THR A 164 -9.53 -10.95 -16.56
CA THR A 164 -10.57 -10.20 -17.27
C THR A 164 -10.45 -10.36 -18.79
N GLY A 165 -11.56 -10.21 -19.48
CA GLY A 165 -11.62 -10.11 -20.93
C GLY A 165 -11.78 -8.68 -21.44
N SER A 166 -11.80 -7.65 -20.56
CA SER A 166 -11.97 -6.23 -20.92
C SER A 166 -10.86 -5.39 -20.28
N ASP A 167 -10.52 -4.29 -20.94
CA ASP A 167 -9.55 -3.29 -20.45
C ASP A 167 -10.32 -2.14 -19.78
N CYS A 168 -10.11 -1.94 -18.49
CA CYS A 168 -10.77 -0.88 -17.71
C CYS A 168 -10.35 0.52 -18.16
N GLU A 169 -9.10 0.71 -18.54
CA GLU A 169 -8.56 2.02 -18.90
C GLU A 169 -8.61 2.28 -20.43
N GLY A 170 -8.85 1.24 -21.23
CA GLY A 170 -8.97 1.32 -22.68
C GLY A 170 -7.65 1.49 -23.43
N ALA A 171 -6.52 1.50 -22.75
CA ALA A 171 -5.18 1.67 -23.34
C ALA A 171 -4.07 1.01 -22.50
N GLY A 172 -4.43 0.19 -21.50
CA GLY A 172 -3.49 -0.40 -20.58
C GLY A 172 -2.62 -1.48 -21.21
N GLU A 173 -1.33 -1.48 -20.95
CA GLU A 173 -0.47 -2.62 -21.23
C GLU A 173 -0.77 -3.73 -20.21
N MET A 174 -1.48 -4.77 -20.67
CA MET A 174 -1.97 -5.85 -19.82
C MET A 174 -1.12 -7.11 -19.98
N PHE A 175 -0.83 -7.79 -18.85
CA PHE A 175 -0.29 -9.14 -18.89
C PHE A 175 -1.33 -10.11 -19.42
N GLN A 176 -0.99 -10.84 -20.48
CA GLN A 176 -1.88 -11.85 -21.04
C GLN A 176 -1.90 -13.12 -20.17
N VAL A 177 -3.09 -13.66 -19.96
CA VAL A 177 -3.32 -14.96 -19.33
C VAL A 177 -3.73 -15.96 -20.39
N THR A 178 -2.94 -17.02 -20.60
CA THR A 178 -3.20 -18.04 -21.62
C THR A 178 -2.66 -19.41 -21.20
N THR A 179 -3.33 -20.47 -21.64
CA THR A 179 -2.87 -21.85 -21.54
C THR A 179 -2.43 -22.43 -22.89
N LEU A 180 -2.45 -21.59 -23.94
CA LEU A 180 -1.95 -22.00 -25.26
C LEU A 180 -0.42 -22.20 -25.20
N ASP A 181 0.05 -23.15 -26.01
CA ASP A 181 1.48 -23.32 -26.25
C ASP A 181 2.04 -22.08 -26.98
N ILE A 182 2.89 -21.32 -26.30
CA ILE A 182 3.46 -20.07 -26.83
C ILE A 182 4.36 -20.34 -28.03
N ASP A 183 5.07 -21.47 -28.04
CA ASP A 183 5.97 -21.81 -29.13
C ASP A 183 5.22 -22.28 -30.39
N ASN A 184 4.03 -22.89 -30.22
CA ASN A 184 3.21 -23.39 -31.33
C ASN A 184 1.70 -23.16 -31.10
N PRO A 185 1.24 -21.90 -31.06
CA PRO A 185 -0.16 -21.60 -30.78
C PRO A 185 -1.07 -22.04 -31.97
N PRO A 186 -2.27 -22.54 -31.69
CA PRO A 186 -3.26 -22.80 -32.73
C PRO A 186 -3.59 -21.51 -33.48
N ARG A 187 -3.82 -21.63 -34.80
CA ARG A 187 -4.09 -20.48 -35.67
C ARG A 187 -5.38 -20.63 -36.41
N THR A 188 -6.04 -19.51 -36.65
CA THR A 188 -7.18 -19.35 -37.52
C THR A 188 -6.73 -19.46 -39.00
N PRO A 189 -7.64 -19.67 -39.95
CA PRO A 189 -7.31 -19.72 -41.38
C PRO A 189 -6.61 -18.46 -41.94
N ASP A 190 -6.81 -17.30 -41.30
CA ASP A 190 -6.16 -16.03 -41.64
C ASP A 190 -4.79 -15.84 -40.90
N GLY A 191 -4.33 -16.88 -40.20
CA GLY A 191 -2.99 -16.93 -39.56
C GLY A 191 -2.89 -16.29 -38.20
N LYS A 192 -3.96 -15.74 -37.63
CA LYS A 192 -4.00 -15.18 -36.27
C LYS A 192 -4.06 -16.29 -35.23
N ILE A 193 -3.69 -15.98 -33.97
CA ILE A 193 -3.86 -16.92 -32.87
C ILE A 193 -5.35 -17.22 -32.65
N ASP A 194 -5.70 -18.50 -32.58
CA ASP A 194 -7.06 -18.97 -32.35
C ASP A 194 -7.34 -19.08 -30.85
N TYR A 195 -7.74 -17.96 -30.23
CA TYR A 195 -8.10 -17.91 -28.82
C TYR A 195 -9.37 -18.71 -28.45
N SER A 196 -10.16 -19.19 -29.44
CA SER A 196 -11.29 -20.08 -29.17
C SER A 196 -10.83 -21.44 -28.60
N LYS A 197 -9.55 -21.77 -28.76
CA LYS A 197 -8.87 -22.96 -28.22
C LYS A 197 -8.19 -22.73 -26.86
N ASP A 198 -8.17 -21.48 -26.38
CA ASP A 198 -7.63 -21.17 -25.06
C ASP A 198 -8.64 -21.53 -23.94
N PHE A 199 -8.17 -21.57 -22.72
CA PHE A 199 -8.95 -22.01 -21.56
C PHE A 199 -10.31 -21.28 -21.43
N PHE A 200 -10.34 -19.98 -21.62
CA PHE A 200 -11.56 -19.15 -21.52
C PHE A 200 -12.29 -18.99 -22.88
N GLY A 201 -11.82 -19.62 -23.95
CA GLY A 201 -12.40 -19.49 -25.30
C GLY A 201 -12.27 -18.09 -25.92
N LYS A 202 -11.49 -17.20 -25.30
CA LYS A 202 -11.18 -15.84 -25.75
C LYS A 202 -9.89 -15.34 -25.13
N ARG A 203 -9.34 -14.26 -25.68
CA ARG A 203 -8.18 -13.59 -25.07
C ARG A 203 -8.55 -13.04 -23.70
N THR A 204 -7.69 -13.33 -22.69
CA THR A 204 -7.84 -12.81 -21.32
C THR A 204 -6.53 -12.24 -20.83
N SER A 205 -6.62 -11.36 -19.83
CA SER A 205 -5.49 -10.67 -19.26
C SER A 205 -5.65 -10.52 -17.73
N LEU A 206 -4.58 -10.16 -17.05
CA LEU A 206 -4.66 -9.70 -15.66
C LEU A 206 -5.23 -8.28 -15.64
N THR A 207 -6.11 -7.99 -14.69
CA THR A 207 -6.80 -6.71 -14.59
C THR A 207 -5.87 -5.56 -14.20
N VAL A 208 -6.12 -4.37 -14.77
CA VAL A 208 -5.46 -3.12 -14.38
C VAL A 208 -6.24 -2.36 -13.29
N SER A 209 -7.52 -2.72 -13.05
CA SER A 209 -8.42 -2.12 -12.05
C SER A 209 -9.66 -2.99 -11.86
N GLY A 210 -10.19 -3.01 -10.64
CA GLY A 210 -11.47 -3.65 -10.32
C GLY A 210 -12.69 -2.76 -10.55
N GLN A 211 -12.51 -1.48 -10.89
CA GLN A 211 -13.56 -0.46 -10.94
C GLN A 211 -14.80 -0.86 -11.72
N LEU A 212 -14.66 -1.17 -13.02
CA LEU A 212 -15.84 -1.44 -13.88
C LEU A 212 -16.68 -2.61 -13.34
N THR A 213 -16.03 -3.63 -12.76
CA THR A 213 -16.74 -4.75 -12.14
C THR A 213 -17.37 -4.33 -10.80
N ALA A 214 -16.70 -3.48 -10.01
CA ALA A 214 -17.25 -2.96 -8.77
C ALA A 214 -18.52 -2.12 -9.00
N GLU A 215 -18.59 -1.35 -10.11
CA GLU A 215 -19.76 -0.59 -10.49
C GLU A 215 -21.02 -1.49 -10.66
N ASN A 216 -20.87 -2.75 -11.11
CA ASN A 216 -21.99 -3.70 -11.19
C ASN A 216 -22.62 -3.94 -9.81
N PHE A 217 -21.78 -4.04 -8.80
CA PHE A 217 -22.21 -4.29 -7.43
C PHE A 217 -22.72 -3.02 -6.77
N ALA A 218 -22.15 -1.85 -7.07
CA ALA A 218 -22.68 -0.57 -6.62
C ALA A 218 -24.12 -0.33 -7.07
N MET A 219 -24.45 -0.72 -8.31
CA MET A 219 -25.82 -0.61 -8.85
C MET A 219 -26.82 -1.57 -8.16
N ALA A 220 -26.37 -2.44 -7.25
CA ALA A 220 -27.20 -3.35 -6.50
C ALA A 220 -27.12 -3.16 -4.99
N PHE A 221 -25.94 -2.84 -4.46
CA PHE A 221 -25.67 -2.72 -3.02
C PHE A 221 -25.50 -1.27 -2.53
N GLY A 222 -25.47 -0.30 -3.44
CA GLY A 222 -25.25 1.13 -3.11
C GLY A 222 -23.76 1.43 -2.95
N ASP A 223 -23.23 1.27 -1.75
CA ASP A 223 -21.83 1.57 -1.44
C ASP A 223 -21.01 0.28 -1.36
N VAL A 224 -20.03 0.15 -2.24
CA VAL A 224 -19.14 -1.01 -2.29
C VAL A 224 -17.69 -0.57 -2.34
N TYR A 225 -16.77 -1.48 -2.01
CA TYR A 225 -15.35 -1.27 -2.26
C TYR A 225 -14.66 -2.59 -2.62
N THR A 226 -13.64 -2.50 -3.46
CA THR A 226 -12.69 -3.58 -3.67
C THR A 226 -11.33 -3.18 -3.09
N PHE A 227 -10.60 -4.15 -2.58
CA PHE A 227 -9.22 -3.99 -2.14
C PHE A 227 -8.48 -5.24 -2.58
N GLY A 228 -7.79 -5.15 -3.70
CA GLY A 228 -7.22 -6.30 -4.36
C GLY A 228 -6.04 -5.98 -5.29
N PRO A 229 -5.36 -7.02 -5.78
CA PRO A 229 -4.22 -6.88 -6.66
C PRO A 229 -4.65 -6.40 -8.05
N THR A 230 -3.83 -5.53 -8.62
CA THR A 230 -3.91 -5.03 -9.99
C THR A 230 -2.54 -5.14 -10.66
N PHE A 231 -2.54 -5.20 -12.00
CA PHE A 231 -1.36 -5.54 -12.78
C PHE A 231 -1.23 -4.61 -13.97
N ARG A 232 -0.02 -4.04 -14.15
CA ARG A 232 0.30 -3.19 -15.30
C ARG A 232 1.62 -3.62 -15.92
N ALA A 233 1.61 -3.94 -17.22
CA ALA A 233 2.78 -4.42 -17.96
C ALA A 233 3.64 -3.27 -18.51
N GLU A 234 3.45 -2.06 -18.02
CA GLU A 234 4.19 -0.88 -18.45
C GLU A 234 5.71 -1.06 -18.26
N ASN A 235 6.48 -0.81 -19.32
CA ASN A 235 7.94 -0.85 -19.27
C ASN A 235 8.49 0.41 -18.59
N SER A 236 8.13 0.63 -17.34
CA SER A 236 8.54 1.77 -16.53
C SER A 236 9.41 1.34 -15.35
N ASN A 237 10.62 1.88 -15.28
CA ASN A 237 11.59 1.55 -14.22
C ASN A 237 11.79 2.71 -13.24
N THR A 238 10.71 3.35 -12.80
CA THR A 238 10.76 4.44 -11.82
C THR A 238 10.66 3.91 -10.37
N GLN A 239 10.81 4.81 -9.41
CA GLN A 239 10.65 4.50 -7.99
C GLN A 239 9.18 4.30 -7.57
N ARG A 240 8.22 4.62 -8.43
CA ARG A 240 6.78 4.63 -8.15
C ARG A 240 5.98 3.60 -8.93
N HIS A 241 6.62 2.81 -9.81
CA HIS A 241 5.97 1.81 -10.64
C HIS A 241 6.36 0.40 -10.21
N ALA A 242 5.35 -0.43 -10.06
CA ALA A 242 5.45 -1.87 -9.91
C ALA A 242 4.46 -2.52 -10.90
N ALA A 243 4.77 -3.73 -11.34
CA ALA A 243 3.92 -4.47 -12.28
C ALA A 243 2.73 -5.15 -11.58
N GLU A 244 2.84 -5.39 -10.28
CA GLU A 244 1.79 -5.90 -9.40
C GLU A 244 1.73 -5.00 -8.17
N PHE A 245 0.54 -4.50 -7.85
CA PHE A 245 0.28 -3.65 -6.69
C PHE A 245 -1.18 -3.77 -6.26
N TRP A 246 -1.54 -3.22 -5.11
CA TRP A 246 -2.91 -3.32 -4.60
C TRP A 246 -3.64 -1.98 -4.73
N MET A 247 -4.89 -2.06 -5.21
CA MET A 247 -5.77 -0.89 -5.31
C MET A 247 -6.91 -0.98 -4.30
N ILE A 248 -7.26 0.18 -3.76
CA ILE A 248 -8.46 0.41 -2.95
C ILE A 248 -9.40 1.21 -3.84
N GLU A 249 -10.54 0.63 -4.22
CA GLU A 249 -11.44 1.19 -5.23
C GLU A 249 -12.90 1.10 -4.75
N PRO A 250 -13.38 2.11 -4.01
CA PRO A 250 -14.81 2.24 -3.68
C PRO A 250 -15.60 2.75 -4.88
N GLU A 251 -16.86 2.29 -4.97
CA GLU A 251 -17.87 2.79 -5.90
C GLU A 251 -19.18 3.03 -5.14
N MET A 252 -19.78 4.20 -5.29
CA MET A 252 -20.91 4.67 -4.50
C MET A 252 -22.06 5.12 -5.42
N ALA A 253 -23.19 4.43 -5.32
CA ALA A 253 -24.41 4.82 -6.03
C ALA A 253 -25.05 6.06 -5.40
N PHE A 254 -25.77 6.85 -6.21
CA PHE A 254 -26.41 8.11 -5.80
C PHE A 254 -25.44 9.18 -5.26
N CYS A 255 -24.15 9.01 -5.55
CA CYS A 255 -23.07 9.90 -5.17
C CYS A 255 -22.61 10.73 -6.37
N ASP A 256 -22.34 12.00 -6.14
CA ASP A 256 -21.70 12.90 -7.10
C ASP A 256 -20.23 13.15 -6.75
N LEU A 257 -19.55 13.99 -7.53
CA LEU A 257 -18.15 14.30 -7.27
C LEU A 257 -17.91 14.87 -5.88
N ASP A 258 -18.82 15.74 -5.38
CA ASP A 258 -18.65 16.36 -4.07
C ASP A 258 -18.73 15.33 -2.92
N GLY A 259 -19.63 14.36 -3.04
CA GLY A 259 -19.71 13.23 -2.11
C GLY A 259 -18.45 12.33 -2.16
N ASP A 260 -17.91 12.12 -3.36
CA ASP A 260 -16.67 11.35 -3.56
C ASP A 260 -15.46 12.01 -2.87
N LEU A 261 -15.31 13.34 -3.01
CA LEU A 261 -14.25 14.10 -2.34
C LEU A 261 -14.31 13.97 -0.80
N VAL A 262 -15.51 13.95 -0.22
CA VAL A 262 -15.69 13.78 1.23
C VAL A 262 -15.16 12.40 1.67
N VAL A 263 -15.51 11.34 0.96
CA VAL A 263 -15.07 9.99 1.31
C VAL A 263 -13.55 9.84 1.13
N MET A 264 -12.96 10.43 0.08
CA MET A 264 -11.51 10.46 -0.12
C MET A 264 -10.79 11.11 1.06
N GLU A 265 -11.23 12.32 1.47
CA GLU A 265 -10.64 13.05 2.61
C GLU A 265 -10.74 12.25 3.91
N GLU A 266 -11.92 11.74 4.22
CA GLU A 266 -12.17 10.96 5.43
C GLU A 266 -11.34 9.69 5.47
N MET A 267 -11.20 8.96 4.34
CA MET A 267 -10.42 7.74 4.26
C MET A 267 -8.93 8.00 4.51
N VAL A 268 -8.35 9.01 3.85
CA VAL A 268 -6.93 9.36 4.04
C VAL A 268 -6.66 9.72 5.50
N LYS A 269 -7.50 10.55 6.10
CA LYS A 269 -7.38 10.95 7.52
C LYS A 269 -7.52 9.77 8.47
N TYR A 270 -8.46 8.87 8.19
CA TYR A 270 -8.68 7.67 9.00
C TYR A 270 -7.48 6.74 8.99
N ILE A 271 -6.93 6.43 7.81
CA ILE A 271 -5.76 5.56 7.68
C ILE A 271 -4.55 6.16 8.40
N ILE A 272 -4.30 7.46 8.22
CA ILE A 272 -3.21 8.16 8.93
C ILE A 272 -3.40 8.07 10.45
N SER A 273 -4.61 8.37 10.95
CA SER A 273 -4.92 8.32 12.38
C SER A 273 -4.71 6.93 12.95
N ALA A 274 -5.21 5.90 12.27
CA ALA A 274 -5.07 4.51 12.70
C ALA A 274 -3.61 4.06 12.77
N VAL A 275 -2.78 4.49 11.81
CA VAL A 275 -1.36 4.14 11.80
C VAL A 275 -0.58 4.88 12.88
N LEU A 276 -0.85 6.18 13.08
CA LEU A 276 -0.24 6.96 14.17
C LEU A 276 -0.56 6.37 15.55
N GLU A 277 -1.77 5.84 15.74
CA GLU A 277 -2.22 5.21 16.98
C GLU A 277 -1.66 3.78 17.16
N LYS A 278 -1.77 2.95 16.11
CA LYS A 278 -1.45 1.50 16.20
C LYS A 278 0.04 1.20 16.03
N CYS A 279 0.82 2.11 15.41
CA CYS A 279 2.24 1.93 15.05
C CYS A 279 3.15 3.07 15.56
N PRO A 280 3.02 3.53 16.83
CA PRO A 280 3.77 4.70 17.30
C PRO A 280 5.30 4.48 17.30
N GLN A 281 5.77 3.26 17.57
CA GLN A 281 7.20 2.91 17.61
C GLN A 281 7.80 2.88 16.20
N GLU A 282 7.06 2.36 15.23
CA GLU A 282 7.43 2.30 13.82
C GLU A 282 7.50 3.72 13.23
N ILE A 283 6.52 4.57 13.51
CA ILE A 283 6.52 5.98 13.07
C ILE A 283 7.68 6.76 13.71
N GLU A 284 7.98 6.53 14.98
CA GLU A 284 9.17 7.10 15.63
C GLU A 284 10.46 6.68 14.90
N PHE A 285 10.56 5.40 14.56
CA PHE A 285 11.69 4.86 13.80
C PHE A 285 11.83 5.53 12.44
N PHE A 286 10.75 5.62 11.66
CA PHE A 286 10.77 6.26 10.34
C PHE A 286 11.11 7.74 10.44
N THR A 287 10.53 8.47 11.39
CA THR A 287 10.83 9.89 11.62
C THR A 287 12.31 10.11 11.96
N LYS A 288 12.90 9.21 12.71
CA LYS A 288 14.31 9.34 13.13
C LYS A 288 15.29 8.94 12.03
N PHE A 289 15.01 7.89 11.24
CA PHE A 289 15.99 7.25 10.38
C PHE A 289 15.70 7.31 8.88
N VAL A 290 14.49 7.66 8.48
CA VAL A 290 14.07 7.68 7.07
C VAL A 290 13.70 9.10 6.63
N ASP A 291 12.73 9.74 7.31
CA ASP A 291 12.23 11.07 6.96
C ASP A 291 11.91 11.87 8.23
N LYS A 292 12.76 12.84 8.53
CA LYS A 292 12.66 13.65 9.77
C LYS A 292 11.35 14.45 9.87
N GLY A 293 10.74 14.80 8.74
CA GLY A 293 9.46 15.55 8.67
C GLY A 293 8.22 14.65 8.66
N LEU A 294 8.38 13.33 8.69
CA LEU A 294 7.28 12.39 8.46
C LEU A 294 6.10 12.60 9.40
N ARG A 295 6.34 12.56 10.71
CA ARG A 295 5.27 12.69 11.72
C ARG A 295 4.51 14.01 11.57
N GLU A 296 5.23 15.12 11.45
CA GLU A 296 4.65 16.45 11.31
C GLU A 296 3.78 16.54 10.04
N ARG A 297 4.26 16.00 8.92
CA ARG A 297 3.51 15.96 7.67
C ARG A 297 2.24 15.10 7.78
N LEU A 298 2.32 13.93 8.40
CA LEU A 298 1.14 13.07 8.61
C LEU A 298 0.11 13.74 9.51
N GLU A 299 0.53 14.34 10.61
CA GLU A 299 -0.34 15.08 11.53
C GLU A 299 -0.97 16.30 10.84
N HIS A 300 -0.19 17.03 10.06
CA HIS A 300 -0.69 18.15 9.27
C HIS A 300 -1.80 17.73 8.28
N VAL A 301 -1.62 16.64 7.54
CA VAL A 301 -2.64 16.15 6.61
C VAL A 301 -3.88 15.66 7.34
N ARG A 302 -3.71 14.94 8.46
CA ARG A 302 -4.83 14.48 9.30
C ARG A 302 -5.70 15.65 9.80
N ASP A 303 -5.07 16.73 10.23
CA ASP A 303 -5.74 17.83 10.95
C ASP A 303 -6.19 18.98 10.02
N SER A 304 -5.70 19.03 8.78
CA SER A 304 -6.08 20.05 7.79
C SER A 304 -7.42 19.74 7.12
N ALA A 305 -8.20 20.76 6.83
CA ALA A 305 -9.26 20.66 5.82
C ALA A 305 -8.62 20.66 4.43
N PHE A 306 -9.02 19.75 3.56
CA PHE A 306 -8.50 19.69 2.20
C PHE A 306 -9.02 20.86 1.38
N GLY A 307 -8.15 21.46 0.58
CA GLY A 307 -8.53 22.51 -0.36
C GLY A 307 -9.18 21.94 -1.62
N ARG A 308 -9.74 22.82 -2.44
CA ARG A 308 -10.23 22.47 -3.79
C ARG A 308 -9.87 23.57 -4.77
N VAL A 309 -9.48 23.17 -5.97
CA VAL A 309 -9.20 24.05 -7.11
C VAL A 309 -9.55 23.30 -8.40
N THR A 310 -10.04 23.99 -9.42
CA THR A 310 -10.22 23.37 -10.73
C THR A 310 -8.86 23.20 -11.43
N TYR A 311 -8.76 22.25 -12.34
CA TYR A 311 -7.56 22.07 -13.16
C TYR A 311 -7.19 23.36 -13.91
N THR A 312 -8.18 24.06 -14.46
CA THR A 312 -7.96 25.33 -15.18
C THR A 312 -7.33 26.38 -14.26
N GLU A 313 -7.89 26.58 -13.06
CA GLU A 313 -7.32 27.50 -12.06
C GLU A 313 -5.94 27.06 -11.59
N ALA A 314 -5.72 25.74 -11.39
CA ALA A 314 -4.42 25.20 -11.01
C ALA A 314 -3.34 25.52 -12.06
N VAL A 315 -3.64 25.31 -13.35
CA VAL A 315 -2.76 25.68 -14.46
C VAL A 315 -2.45 27.18 -14.44
N GLU A 316 -3.45 28.05 -14.25
CA GLU A 316 -3.25 29.49 -14.16
C GLU A 316 -2.36 29.89 -12.98
N LEU A 317 -2.57 29.28 -11.80
CA LEU A 317 -1.75 29.53 -10.61
C LEU A 317 -0.30 29.14 -10.83
N LEU A 318 -0.06 27.97 -11.44
CA LEU A 318 1.28 27.49 -11.78
C LEU A 318 1.97 28.42 -12.78
N GLN A 319 1.29 28.84 -13.86
CA GLN A 319 1.84 29.77 -14.86
C GLN A 319 2.14 31.15 -14.27
N LYS A 320 1.30 31.66 -13.39
CA LYS A 320 1.47 32.95 -12.70
C LYS A 320 2.54 32.92 -11.60
N SER A 321 2.99 31.74 -11.17
CA SER A 321 3.96 31.60 -10.07
C SER A 321 5.36 32.15 -10.38
N GLY A 322 5.69 32.24 -11.66
CA GLY A 322 7.03 32.64 -12.12
C GLY A 322 8.12 31.57 -11.87
N LYS A 323 7.74 30.39 -11.36
CA LYS A 323 8.68 29.28 -11.17
C LYS A 323 8.95 28.60 -12.51
N GLU A 324 10.20 28.31 -12.81
CA GLU A 324 10.60 27.44 -13.90
C GLU A 324 10.42 25.99 -13.44
N PHE A 325 9.64 25.21 -14.20
CA PHE A 325 9.41 23.79 -14.00
C PHE A 325 10.18 23.00 -15.05
N ASP A 326 10.59 21.77 -14.70
CA ASP A 326 11.25 20.86 -15.65
C ASP A 326 10.31 20.48 -16.81
N TYR A 327 8.99 20.40 -16.52
CA TYR A 327 7.93 20.16 -17.49
C TYR A 327 7.08 21.42 -17.68
N PRO A 328 6.90 21.91 -18.93
CA PRO A 328 6.08 23.10 -19.20
C PRO A 328 4.62 22.89 -18.79
N VAL A 329 4.04 23.89 -18.12
CA VAL A 329 2.63 23.90 -17.71
C VAL A 329 1.78 24.53 -18.80
N SER A 330 0.84 23.75 -19.36
CA SER A 330 -0.17 24.26 -20.31
C SER A 330 -1.50 23.53 -20.11
N TRP A 331 -2.59 24.19 -20.47
CA TRP A 331 -3.91 23.56 -20.42
C TRP A 331 -3.99 22.38 -21.38
N GLY A 332 -4.56 21.25 -20.92
CA GLY A 332 -4.68 20.02 -21.70
C GLY A 332 -3.51 19.04 -21.55
N VAL A 333 -2.52 19.35 -20.68
CA VAL A 333 -1.38 18.48 -20.37
C VAL A 333 -1.46 17.99 -18.93
N ASP A 334 -1.12 16.72 -18.68
CA ASP A 334 -1.10 16.16 -17.33
C ASP A 334 -0.18 16.93 -16.40
N LEU A 335 -0.66 17.22 -15.19
CA LEU A 335 0.16 17.78 -14.13
C LEU A 335 1.21 16.75 -13.72
N GLN A 336 2.46 17.20 -13.60
CA GLN A 336 3.56 16.38 -13.13
C GLN A 336 3.73 16.53 -11.61
N THR A 337 4.39 15.59 -10.98
CA THR A 337 4.60 15.61 -9.51
C THR A 337 5.20 16.92 -9.00
N GLU A 338 6.04 17.59 -9.76
CA GLU A 338 6.60 18.90 -9.38
C GLU A 338 5.53 19.99 -9.30
N HIS A 339 4.54 19.95 -10.21
CA HIS A 339 3.39 20.87 -10.23
C HIS A 339 2.47 20.62 -9.03
N GLU A 340 2.14 19.35 -8.78
CA GLU A 340 1.27 18.90 -7.69
C GLU A 340 1.86 19.26 -6.32
N ARG A 341 3.15 19.02 -6.14
CA ARG A 341 3.86 19.40 -4.92
C ARG A 341 3.92 20.90 -4.74
N TYR A 342 4.17 21.66 -5.81
CA TYR A 342 4.19 23.11 -5.72
C TYR A 342 2.82 23.68 -5.31
N LEU A 343 1.73 23.12 -5.85
CA LEU A 343 0.38 23.47 -5.43
C LEU A 343 0.17 23.21 -3.93
N THR A 344 0.51 22.01 -3.46
CA THR A 344 0.24 21.58 -2.07
C THR A 344 1.20 22.17 -1.04
N GLU A 345 2.48 22.39 -1.41
CA GLU A 345 3.54 22.80 -0.47
C GLU A 345 3.76 24.32 -0.44
N GLU A 346 3.61 25.00 -1.59
CA GLU A 346 3.93 26.43 -1.69
C GLU A 346 2.68 27.31 -1.79
N ILE A 347 1.70 26.93 -2.61
CA ILE A 347 0.51 27.77 -2.84
C ILE A 347 -0.53 27.57 -1.75
N PHE A 348 -1.06 26.34 -1.61
CA PHE A 348 -2.15 26.05 -0.67
C PHE A 348 -1.67 25.64 0.72
N LYS A 349 -0.48 25.12 0.86
CA LYS A 349 0.16 24.64 2.10
C LYS A 349 -0.73 23.66 2.88
N ARG A 350 -1.44 22.80 2.16
CA ARG A 350 -2.34 21.76 2.67
C ARG A 350 -2.70 20.77 1.58
N PRO A 351 -3.31 19.60 1.93
CA PRO A 351 -3.86 18.70 0.92
C PRO A 351 -4.88 19.41 0.03
N LEU A 352 -4.97 19.00 -1.23
CA LEU A 352 -5.71 19.69 -2.26
C LEU A 352 -6.41 18.71 -3.19
N PHE A 353 -7.66 18.97 -3.51
CA PHE A 353 -8.34 18.35 -4.65
C PHE A 353 -8.17 19.25 -5.88
N VAL A 354 -7.69 18.67 -6.98
CA VAL A 354 -7.74 19.29 -8.30
C VAL A 354 -8.87 18.63 -9.06
N THR A 355 -9.84 19.40 -9.55
CA THR A 355 -11.06 18.88 -10.17
C THR A 355 -11.24 19.38 -11.61
N ASP A 356 -12.17 18.78 -12.34
CA ASP A 356 -12.62 19.26 -13.64
C ASP A 356 -11.51 19.30 -14.69
N TYR A 357 -10.90 18.14 -14.93
CA TYR A 357 -9.82 17.95 -15.88
C TYR A 357 -10.31 17.97 -17.32
N PRO A 358 -9.44 18.34 -18.29
CA PRO A 358 -9.75 18.19 -19.72
C PRO A 358 -10.10 16.73 -20.07
N LYS A 359 -11.16 16.53 -20.86
CA LYS A 359 -11.64 15.19 -21.23
C LYS A 359 -10.59 14.37 -22.00
N GLU A 360 -9.71 15.04 -22.73
CA GLU A 360 -8.72 14.41 -23.62
C GLU A 360 -7.66 13.62 -22.84
N ILE A 361 -7.39 14.00 -21.59
CA ILE A 361 -6.37 13.37 -20.73
C ILE A 361 -6.95 12.46 -19.64
N LYS A 362 -8.26 12.18 -19.69
CA LYS A 362 -8.95 11.35 -18.69
C LYS A 362 -9.73 10.22 -19.37
N ALA A 363 -10.03 9.16 -18.61
CA ALA A 363 -10.65 7.94 -19.09
C ALA A 363 -12.09 8.12 -19.61
N PHE A 364 -12.54 7.19 -20.42
CA PHE A 364 -13.82 7.26 -21.16
C PHE A 364 -15.06 7.27 -20.26
N TYR A 365 -14.98 6.66 -19.10
CA TYR A 365 -16.09 6.48 -18.17
C TYR A 365 -16.37 7.69 -17.28
N MET A 366 -15.55 8.73 -17.32
CA MET A 366 -15.72 9.91 -16.49
C MET A 366 -16.82 10.83 -17.03
N ARG A 367 -17.66 11.36 -16.12
CA ARG A 367 -18.81 12.18 -16.48
C ARG A 367 -18.37 13.47 -17.16
N LEU A 368 -18.87 13.68 -18.38
CA LEU A 368 -18.65 14.93 -19.13
C LEU A 368 -19.40 16.09 -18.47
N ASN A 369 -18.70 17.17 -18.15
CA ASN A 369 -19.28 18.39 -17.60
C ASN A 369 -20.10 19.14 -18.67
N ASP A 370 -20.97 20.06 -18.23
CA ASP A 370 -21.88 20.78 -19.11
C ASP A 370 -21.17 21.74 -20.09
N ASP A 371 -19.89 22.05 -19.84
CA ASP A 371 -19.03 22.80 -20.76
C ASP A 371 -18.60 22.01 -22.02
N GLY A 372 -18.81 20.69 -22.01
CA GLY A 372 -18.43 19.79 -23.08
C GLY A 372 -16.92 19.61 -23.30
N LYS A 373 -16.08 20.14 -22.40
CA LYS A 373 -14.61 20.16 -22.50
C LYS A 373 -13.94 19.45 -21.34
N THR A 374 -14.53 19.54 -20.15
CA THR A 374 -13.98 18.95 -18.94
C THR A 374 -14.81 17.78 -18.46
N VAL A 375 -14.25 16.96 -17.60
CA VAL A 375 -14.92 15.84 -16.92
C VAL A 375 -14.88 16.01 -15.42
N ALA A 376 -15.87 15.49 -14.72
CA ALA A 376 -15.99 15.50 -13.26
C ALA A 376 -14.98 14.51 -12.63
N ALA A 377 -13.72 14.70 -12.93
CA ALA A 377 -12.60 14.00 -12.33
C ALA A 377 -12.03 14.76 -11.14
N ALA A 378 -11.38 14.07 -10.24
CA ALA A 378 -10.64 14.66 -9.13
C ALA A 378 -9.38 13.85 -8.81
N ASP A 379 -8.27 14.55 -8.63
CA ASP A 379 -7.06 14.00 -8.07
C ASP A 379 -6.84 14.60 -6.67
N CYS A 380 -6.63 13.74 -5.67
CA CYS A 380 -6.28 14.15 -4.31
C CYS A 380 -4.77 14.25 -4.20
N LEU A 381 -4.28 15.46 -3.96
CA LEU A 381 -2.86 15.77 -3.83
C LEU A 381 -2.50 15.96 -2.35
N VAL A 382 -1.38 15.37 -1.91
CA VAL A 382 -0.86 15.57 -0.55
C VAL A 382 0.58 16.06 -0.59
N PRO A 383 1.01 16.88 0.40
CA PRO A 383 2.40 17.35 0.49
C PRO A 383 3.39 16.19 0.54
N GLY A 384 4.50 16.30 -0.16
CA GLY A 384 5.61 15.32 -0.18
C GLY A 384 5.53 14.28 -1.29
N ILE A 385 4.34 13.92 -1.77
CA ILE A 385 4.20 12.89 -2.81
C ILE A 385 3.43 13.36 -4.06
N GLY A 386 2.57 14.38 -3.94
CA GLY A 386 1.64 14.79 -5.00
C GLY A 386 0.37 13.95 -4.99
N GLU A 387 -0.07 13.50 -6.16
CA GLU A 387 -1.27 12.68 -6.30
C GLU A 387 -1.17 11.37 -5.52
N ILE A 388 -2.18 11.09 -4.69
CA ILE A 388 -2.33 9.85 -3.91
C ILE A 388 -3.60 9.10 -4.30
N ILE A 389 -4.66 9.80 -4.71
CA ILE A 389 -5.94 9.25 -5.17
C ILE A 389 -6.33 9.92 -6.47
N GLY A 390 -6.81 9.12 -7.43
CA GLY A 390 -7.54 9.58 -8.60
C GLY A 390 -8.97 9.05 -8.59
N GLY A 391 -9.95 9.91 -8.85
CA GLY A 391 -11.37 9.54 -8.85
C GLY A 391 -12.22 10.35 -9.81
N SER A 392 -13.50 10.00 -9.89
CA SER A 392 -14.46 10.77 -10.69
C SER A 392 -15.91 10.41 -10.39
N GLN A 393 -16.81 11.30 -10.69
CA GLN A 393 -18.18 10.89 -11.00
C GLN A 393 -18.16 10.13 -12.32
N ARG A 394 -18.92 9.04 -12.41
CA ARG A 394 -18.99 8.16 -13.57
C ARG A 394 -20.06 8.69 -14.54
N GLU A 395 -19.86 8.44 -15.84
CA GLU A 395 -20.86 8.83 -16.85
C GLU A 395 -22.09 7.91 -16.77
N GLU A 396 -23.20 8.45 -16.31
CA GLU A 396 -24.46 7.74 -16.16
C GLU A 396 -25.36 7.84 -17.40
N ARG A 397 -25.05 8.78 -18.33
CA ARG A 397 -25.82 9.02 -19.55
C ARG A 397 -25.31 8.13 -20.67
N LEU A 398 -26.16 7.17 -21.10
CA LEU A 398 -25.77 6.15 -22.06
C LEU A 398 -25.29 6.73 -23.40
N ASP A 399 -25.99 7.75 -23.92
CA ASP A 399 -25.67 8.41 -25.17
C ASP A 399 -24.31 9.10 -25.15
N LEU A 400 -23.97 9.76 -24.07
CA LEU A 400 -22.67 10.42 -23.91
C LEU A 400 -21.54 9.41 -23.69
N LEU A 401 -21.79 8.35 -22.91
CA LEU A 401 -20.82 7.27 -22.71
C LEU A 401 -20.48 6.57 -24.04
N THR A 402 -21.49 6.18 -24.81
CA THR A 402 -21.28 5.52 -26.11
C THR A 402 -20.60 6.44 -27.12
N ALA A 403 -20.97 7.75 -27.15
CA ALA A 403 -20.29 8.72 -27.97
C ALA A 403 -18.81 8.85 -27.64
N ARG A 404 -18.48 8.87 -26.34
CA ARG A 404 -17.09 8.94 -25.89
C ARG A 404 -16.30 7.65 -26.21
N MET A 405 -16.92 6.50 -26.06
CA MET A 405 -16.33 5.21 -26.47
C MET A 405 -16.00 5.21 -27.97
N ALA A 406 -16.92 5.69 -28.80
CA ALA A 406 -16.72 5.81 -30.25
C ALA A 406 -15.56 6.77 -30.60
N GLU A 407 -15.47 7.93 -29.93
CA GLU A 407 -14.35 8.87 -30.10
C GLU A 407 -12.97 8.20 -29.83
N LEU A 408 -12.92 7.29 -28.87
CA LEU A 408 -11.70 6.58 -28.47
C LEU A 408 -11.48 5.25 -29.22
N GLY A 409 -12.41 4.87 -30.11
CA GLY A 409 -12.32 3.64 -30.88
C GLY A 409 -12.54 2.36 -30.06
N LEU A 410 -13.22 2.47 -28.90
CA LEU A 410 -13.58 1.32 -28.07
C LEU A 410 -14.78 0.59 -28.67
N ASN A 411 -14.72 -0.75 -28.68
CA ASN A 411 -15.80 -1.58 -29.20
C ASN A 411 -16.88 -1.80 -28.12
N GLU A 412 -18.10 -1.39 -28.36
CA GLU A 412 -19.23 -1.57 -27.44
C GLU A 412 -19.49 -3.06 -27.09
N GLU A 413 -19.20 -3.98 -28.02
CA GLU A 413 -19.39 -5.42 -27.80
C GLU A 413 -18.53 -5.96 -26.66
N ASP A 414 -17.38 -5.36 -26.38
CA ASP A 414 -16.50 -5.75 -25.29
C ASP A 414 -16.98 -5.20 -23.93
N TYR A 415 -17.86 -4.18 -23.97
CA TYR A 415 -18.39 -3.48 -22.79
C TYR A 415 -19.91 -3.56 -22.67
N TRP A 416 -20.59 -4.47 -23.40
CA TRP A 416 -22.05 -4.57 -23.41
C TRP A 416 -22.66 -4.64 -22.01
N TRP A 417 -22.07 -5.39 -21.13
CA TRP A 417 -22.47 -5.56 -19.73
C TRP A 417 -22.33 -4.28 -18.92
N TYR A 418 -21.33 -3.47 -19.20
CA TYR A 418 -21.11 -2.17 -18.56
C TYR A 418 -22.12 -1.12 -19.07
N LEU A 419 -22.46 -1.15 -20.34
CA LEU A 419 -23.51 -0.31 -20.93
C LEU A 419 -24.90 -0.67 -20.39
N ASP A 420 -25.15 -1.93 -20.05
CA ASP A 420 -26.41 -2.37 -19.43
C ASP A 420 -26.67 -1.71 -18.09
N LEU A 421 -25.64 -1.34 -17.33
CA LEU A 421 -25.78 -0.57 -16.08
C LEU A 421 -26.42 0.82 -16.35
N ARG A 422 -26.27 1.35 -17.57
CA ARG A 422 -26.88 2.63 -17.97
C ARG A 422 -28.27 2.43 -18.58
N ARG A 423 -28.57 1.25 -19.07
CA ARG A 423 -29.89 0.89 -19.64
C ARG A 423 -30.91 0.52 -18.57
N TYR A 424 -30.44 -0.12 -17.47
CA TYR A 424 -31.30 -0.75 -16.47
C TYR A 424 -31.15 -0.09 -15.10
N GLY A 425 -31.78 1.06 -14.92
CA GLY A 425 -31.83 1.73 -13.63
C GLY A 425 -30.56 2.53 -13.29
N SER A 426 -30.00 3.24 -14.27
CA SER A 426 -28.85 4.11 -14.06
C SER A 426 -29.10 5.18 -13.00
N CYS A 427 -28.07 5.49 -12.23
CA CYS A 427 -28.07 6.62 -11.29
C CYS A 427 -26.72 7.32 -11.33
N ARG A 428 -26.66 8.54 -10.78
CA ARG A 428 -25.38 9.17 -10.49
C ARG A 428 -24.59 8.25 -9.58
N HIS A 429 -23.31 8.05 -9.86
CA HIS A 429 -22.40 7.29 -9.04
C HIS A 429 -20.99 7.79 -9.23
N ALA A 430 -20.18 7.62 -8.21
CA ALA A 430 -18.80 8.11 -8.17
C ALA A 430 -17.92 7.12 -7.43
N GLY A 431 -16.64 7.21 -7.67
CA GLY A 431 -15.67 6.37 -6.99
C GLY A 431 -14.24 6.81 -7.32
N PHE A 432 -13.29 6.18 -6.66
CA PHE A 432 -11.90 6.54 -6.79
C PHE A 432 -10.97 5.34 -6.64
N GLY A 433 -9.71 5.52 -7.02
CA GLY A 433 -8.65 4.54 -6.82
C GLY A 433 -7.51 5.11 -5.98
N LEU A 434 -7.11 4.39 -4.94
CA LEU A 434 -5.90 4.66 -4.17
C LEU A 434 -4.95 3.46 -4.26
N GLY A 435 -3.76 3.70 -4.82
CA GLY A 435 -2.68 2.70 -4.81
C GLY A 435 -2.17 2.47 -3.39
N PHE A 436 -2.35 1.26 -2.88
CA PHE A 436 -2.04 0.97 -1.48
C PHE A 436 -0.55 1.10 -1.18
N GLU A 437 0.32 0.70 -2.10
CA GLU A 437 1.77 0.87 -1.96
C GLU A 437 2.16 2.34 -1.89
N ARG A 438 1.51 3.22 -2.67
CA ARG A 438 1.73 4.67 -2.61
C ARG A 438 1.32 5.23 -1.25
N MET A 439 0.21 4.74 -0.67
CA MET A 439 -0.19 5.08 0.69
C MET A 439 0.84 4.59 1.72
N VAL A 440 1.35 3.38 1.60
CA VAL A 440 2.38 2.85 2.53
C VAL A 440 3.69 3.64 2.41
N MET A 441 4.11 4.01 1.19
CA MET A 441 5.25 4.93 0.98
C MET A 441 5.02 6.25 1.72
N TYR A 442 3.83 6.82 1.62
CA TYR A 442 3.45 8.06 2.28
C TYR A 442 3.52 7.95 3.81
N LEU A 443 2.97 6.87 4.38
CA LEU A 443 2.93 6.59 5.82
C LEU A 443 4.31 6.30 6.43
N THR A 444 5.29 5.88 5.62
CA THR A 444 6.62 5.46 6.10
C THR A 444 7.75 6.41 5.72
N GLY A 445 7.52 7.31 4.75
CA GLY A 445 8.56 8.14 4.16
C GLY A 445 9.52 7.36 3.25
N ILE A 446 9.26 6.10 2.97
CA ILE A 446 10.06 5.28 2.05
C ILE A 446 9.82 5.76 0.62
N SER A 447 10.91 6.08 -0.10
CA SER A 447 10.83 6.73 -1.40
C SER A 447 10.66 5.77 -2.59
N ASN A 448 10.81 4.45 -2.39
CA ASN A 448 10.79 3.47 -3.47
C ASN A 448 9.74 2.39 -3.21
N ILE A 449 8.83 2.19 -4.15
CA ILE A 449 7.73 1.22 -4.07
C ILE A 449 8.22 -0.22 -3.81
N ARG A 450 9.40 -0.60 -4.33
CA ARG A 450 10.03 -1.90 -4.11
C ARG A 450 10.30 -2.21 -2.64
N ASP A 451 10.31 -1.19 -1.79
CA ASP A 451 10.68 -1.30 -0.37
C ASP A 451 9.46 -1.27 0.57
N VAL A 452 8.26 -1.15 0.00
CA VAL A 452 6.99 -1.29 0.72
C VAL A 452 6.18 -2.52 0.30
N GLU A 453 6.66 -3.26 -0.70
CA GLU A 453 6.14 -4.56 -1.13
C GLU A 453 6.94 -5.70 -0.51
N LEU A 454 6.27 -6.84 -0.25
CA LEU A 454 6.95 -8.01 0.30
C LEU A 454 8.00 -8.56 -0.69
N HIS A 455 7.54 -8.84 -1.91
CA HIS A 455 8.35 -9.31 -3.03
C HIS A 455 7.92 -8.53 -4.28
N PRO A 456 8.57 -7.40 -4.60
CA PRO A 456 8.14 -6.53 -5.68
C PRO A 456 8.25 -7.21 -7.04
N ARG A 457 7.22 -7.01 -7.87
CA ARG A 457 7.20 -7.38 -9.28
C ARG A 457 7.46 -6.14 -10.12
N THR A 458 8.60 -6.08 -10.78
CA THR A 458 9.00 -4.94 -11.60
C THR A 458 9.68 -5.43 -12.87
N VAL A 459 9.92 -4.52 -13.81
CA VAL A 459 10.63 -4.87 -15.05
C VAL A 459 11.94 -5.60 -14.73
N GLY A 460 12.09 -6.79 -15.31
CA GLY A 460 13.28 -7.65 -15.12
C GLY A 460 13.42 -8.29 -13.74
N ASN A 461 12.40 -8.24 -12.89
CA ASN A 461 12.44 -8.83 -11.55
C ASN A 461 11.12 -9.50 -11.16
N ALA A 462 11.17 -10.81 -11.01
CA ALA A 462 10.13 -11.66 -10.45
C ALA A 462 10.71 -12.73 -9.52
N ASP A 463 11.88 -12.46 -8.93
CA ASP A 463 12.57 -13.37 -8.00
C ASP A 463 11.76 -13.51 -6.71
N PHE A 464 11.84 -14.71 -6.09
CA PHE A 464 11.07 -15.13 -4.91
C PHE A 464 9.60 -15.36 -5.27
#